data_a0b3559a94dc9c494a3d25ab303fbf3a
#
_entry.id   a0b3559a94dc9c494a3d25ab303fbf3a
#
_cell.length_a   1.000
_cell.length_b   1.000
_cell.length_c   1.000
_cell.angle_alpha   90.00
_cell.angle_beta   90.00
_cell.angle_gamma   90.00
#
_symmetry.space_group_name_H-M   'P 1'
#
loop_
_entity.id
_entity.type
_entity.pdbx_description
1 polymer ?
#
loop_
_entity_poly.entity_id
_entity_poly.type
_entity_poly.pdbx_seq_one_letter_code
_entity_poly.pdbx_strand_id
1 'polypeptide(L)'
;MKNIAIIGGDLSGVSCAYFLDKLSGVNSKKFNIDLIERDLEFANDRFGKFQFGQEIYDNGWHNSISEQGVLFYLMIELGLHRYLIKSGATKKVFYTNEGIKYLPEKMLYGLPLDKKELLMSDLFTFKEKLSILYNMYNTLEDEDIKELTVEEFFKAIVNEKIYDKLIEPLLTSYYASDISNQSMVSLMPELSFLTIQKEDINKVLEDMYNRNVIDNITVGADYRLKFTLKSFIETLESNFSDKVFLELNRKVEKIEKRGDKYLVHSNGSIYYYDYIVLTLSQKNFLPWFNDDEKISEFYSDMDYVSNIVVTLVYKRDDLHINREIGEIIFQKNESEYVTKLEYVSNKWIDIKMSGIQIVRAYIIREEAVMKLMDKTDDEIKEIVEKEIVKVHGVVGNVNKYYVSRIKDNYRFCCREYNKRINEFNEYMRKQYPNVFIIGKSKKGTTLENTVLEAKEIAKEILENIR
;
A
#
# COMPACT_ATOMS: atom_id res chain seq x y z
N MET A 1 30.35 -0.34 22.55
CA MET A 1 28.96 -0.04 22.33
C MET A 1 28.75 0.01 20.83
N LYS A 2 27.70 -0.61 20.29
CA LYS A 2 27.43 -0.62 18.86
C LYS A 2 26.59 0.62 18.49
N ASN A 3 26.79 1.13 17.28
CA ASN A 3 26.01 2.25 16.75
C ASN A 3 25.19 1.78 15.55
N ILE A 4 23.91 2.07 15.57
CA ILE A 4 22.95 1.71 14.52
C ILE A 4 22.44 2.99 13.87
N ALA A 5 22.56 3.11 12.55
CA ALA A 5 21.89 4.17 11.80
C ALA A 5 20.60 3.62 11.18
N ILE A 6 19.50 4.26 11.42
CA ILE A 6 18.24 4.06 10.69
C ILE A 6 18.03 5.28 9.81
N ILE A 7 18.04 5.11 8.49
CA ILE A 7 18.01 6.21 7.54
C ILE A 7 16.64 6.25 6.86
N GLY A 8 15.86 7.27 7.18
CA GLY A 8 14.48 7.53 6.80
C GLY A 8 13.54 7.49 7.99
N GLY A 9 12.86 8.60 8.24
CA GLY A 9 11.97 8.85 9.38
C GLY A 9 10.48 8.61 9.08
N ASP A 10 10.17 7.75 8.12
CA ASP A 10 8.79 7.34 7.81
C ASP A 10 8.36 6.19 8.74
N LEU A 11 7.14 5.68 8.59
CA LEU A 11 6.57 4.59 9.39
C LEU A 11 7.52 3.41 9.58
N SER A 12 8.22 3.02 8.51
CA SER A 12 9.20 1.94 8.54
C SER A 12 10.38 2.19 9.47
N GLY A 13 10.97 3.39 9.39
CA GLY A 13 12.14 3.76 10.21
C GLY A 13 11.78 3.95 11.67
N VAL A 14 10.71 4.69 11.94
CA VAL A 14 10.23 4.93 13.32
C VAL A 14 9.80 3.62 13.99
N SER A 15 9.11 2.72 13.24
CA SER A 15 8.75 1.39 13.77
C SER A 15 9.99 0.53 14.06
N CYS A 16 11.00 0.56 13.18
CA CYS A 16 12.25 -0.18 13.41
C CYS A 16 12.99 0.32 14.65
N ALA A 17 13.09 1.65 14.81
CA ALA A 17 13.69 2.26 16.00
C ALA A 17 12.93 1.85 17.27
N TYR A 18 11.58 1.90 17.24
CA TYR A 18 10.74 1.49 18.35
C TYR A 18 10.97 0.01 18.74
N PHE A 19 10.97 -0.90 17.77
CA PHE A 19 11.17 -2.32 18.08
C PHE A 19 12.59 -2.63 18.55
N LEU A 20 13.62 -2.00 17.99
CA LEU A 20 14.99 -2.13 18.49
C LEU A 20 15.10 -1.68 19.94
N ASP A 21 14.53 -0.54 20.26
CA ASP A 21 14.54 -0.01 21.61
C ASP A 21 13.75 -0.90 22.56
N LYS A 22 12.50 -1.22 22.23
CA LYS A 22 11.59 -1.98 23.09
C LYS A 22 12.06 -3.42 23.33
N LEU A 23 12.46 -4.13 22.28
CA LEU A 23 12.89 -5.54 22.37
C LEU A 23 14.25 -5.71 23.03
N SER A 24 15.08 -4.66 23.07
CA SER A 24 16.36 -4.70 23.75
C SER A 24 16.26 -4.77 25.27
N GLY A 25 15.14 -4.39 25.85
CA GLY A 25 14.92 -4.29 27.29
C GLY A 25 15.59 -3.07 27.93
N VAL A 26 15.10 -2.70 29.12
CA VAL A 26 15.49 -1.47 29.82
C VAL A 26 16.97 -1.46 30.24
N ASN A 27 17.60 -2.63 30.42
CA ASN A 27 18.96 -2.75 30.99
C ASN A 27 20.07 -3.01 29.97
N SER A 28 19.79 -3.12 28.68
CA SER A 28 20.82 -3.42 27.67
C SER A 28 21.37 -2.15 27.04
N LYS A 29 22.38 -1.55 27.65
CA LYS A 29 23.17 -0.44 27.06
C LYS A 29 24.21 -0.93 26.05
N LYS A 30 23.83 -1.87 25.13
CA LYS A 30 24.78 -2.43 24.19
C LYS A 30 24.94 -1.62 22.91
N PHE A 31 24.01 -0.74 22.61
CA PHE A 31 23.98 0.05 21.37
C PHE A 31 23.27 1.40 21.52
N ASN A 32 23.53 2.29 20.58
CA ASN A 32 22.80 3.51 20.32
C ASN A 32 22.10 3.44 18.94
N ILE A 33 21.01 4.16 18.78
CA ILE A 33 20.24 4.25 17.54
C ILE A 33 20.20 5.72 17.12
N ASP A 34 20.72 6.04 15.95
CA ASP A 34 20.52 7.33 15.30
C ASP A 34 19.41 7.16 14.26
N LEU A 35 18.25 7.76 14.49
CA LEU A 35 17.16 7.84 13.53
C LEU A 35 17.33 9.12 12.69
N ILE A 36 17.77 8.94 11.45
CA ILE A 36 18.22 10.02 10.57
C ILE A 36 17.13 10.37 9.57
N GLU A 37 16.72 11.64 9.54
CA GLU A 37 15.75 12.18 8.59
C GLU A 37 16.29 13.46 7.93
N ARG A 38 16.12 13.57 6.61
CA ARG A 38 16.52 14.76 5.86
C ARG A 38 15.64 15.98 6.12
N ASP A 39 14.36 15.75 6.46
CA ASP A 39 13.37 16.79 6.72
C ASP A 39 13.38 17.24 8.18
N LEU A 40 12.67 18.33 8.47
CA LEU A 40 12.55 18.88 9.82
C LEU A 40 11.57 18.10 10.70
N GLU A 41 10.78 17.22 10.12
CA GLU A 41 9.78 16.39 10.80
C GLU A 41 9.75 15.00 10.18
N PHE A 42 9.39 13.99 10.98
CA PHE A 42 9.16 12.64 10.49
C PHE A 42 7.86 12.53 9.70
N ALA A 43 7.83 11.61 8.74
CA ALA A 43 6.64 11.25 7.95
C ALA A 43 5.96 12.44 7.24
N ASN A 44 6.73 13.42 6.81
CA ASN A 44 6.20 14.67 6.24
C ASN A 44 5.62 14.47 4.83
N ASP A 45 6.30 13.70 3.98
CA ASP A 45 5.94 13.55 2.57
C ASP A 45 4.72 12.65 2.34
N ARG A 46 4.62 11.54 3.09
CA ARG A 46 3.68 10.45 2.80
C ARG A 46 2.38 10.51 3.57
N PHE A 47 2.41 11.03 4.80
CA PHE A 47 1.27 11.07 5.71
C PHE A 47 0.81 12.49 5.98
N GLY A 48 0.64 13.25 4.89
CA GLY A 48 0.12 14.61 4.96
C GLY A 48 -1.27 14.66 5.58
N LYS A 49 -1.58 15.77 6.21
CA LYS A 49 -2.86 16.04 6.87
C LYS A 49 -3.47 17.34 6.38
N PHE A 50 -4.79 17.41 6.39
CA PHE A 50 -5.51 18.65 6.19
C PHE A 50 -6.52 18.92 7.29
N GLN A 51 -6.83 20.18 7.52
CA GLN A 51 -7.83 20.61 8.47
C GLN A 51 -9.05 21.17 7.77
N PHE A 52 -10.23 20.73 8.20
CA PHE A 52 -11.50 21.32 7.81
C PHE A 52 -12.34 21.56 9.07
N GLY A 53 -12.64 22.83 9.36
CA GLY A 53 -13.24 23.21 10.64
C GLY A 53 -12.29 22.92 11.80
N GLN A 54 -12.76 22.17 12.78
CA GLN A 54 -11.96 21.72 13.94
C GLN A 54 -11.38 20.31 13.75
N GLU A 55 -11.74 19.62 12.67
CA GLU A 55 -11.34 18.25 12.43
C GLU A 55 -10.10 18.17 11.51
N ILE A 56 -9.28 17.17 11.75
CA ILE A 56 -8.07 16.86 10.96
C ILE A 56 -8.24 15.52 10.29
N TYR A 57 -7.90 15.47 9.01
CA TYR A 57 -8.02 14.29 8.16
C TYR A 57 -6.70 14.00 7.43
N ASP A 58 -6.46 12.74 7.11
CA ASP A 58 -5.37 12.36 6.21
C ASP A 58 -5.68 12.80 4.78
N ASN A 59 -4.68 13.32 4.06
CA ASN A 59 -4.88 13.99 2.77
C ASN A 59 -4.87 13.07 1.55
N GLY A 60 -4.87 11.76 1.69
CA GLY A 60 -4.99 10.97 0.48
C GLY A 60 -4.76 9.49 0.58
N TRP A 61 -4.08 8.97 1.57
CA TRP A 61 -3.88 7.54 1.62
C TRP A 61 -4.93 6.80 2.42
N HIS A 62 -5.11 5.56 1.99
CA HIS A 62 -5.95 4.60 2.67
C HIS A 62 -5.27 4.15 3.96
N ASN A 63 -5.74 4.63 5.09
CA ASN A 63 -5.24 4.27 6.41
C ASN A 63 -6.12 3.17 7.03
N SER A 64 -6.37 2.11 6.26
CA SER A 64 -7.08 0.93 6.77
C SER A 64 -6.14 0.08 7.60
N ILE A 65 -6.63 -0.33 8.77
CA ILE A 65 -5.93 -1.17 9.73
C ILE A 65 -6.78 -2.43 9.91
N SER A 66 -6.19 -3.58 9.64
CA SER A 66 -6.85 -4.87 9.81
C SER A 66 -6.94 -5.27 11.28
N GLU A 67 -8.09 -5.80 11.73
CA GLU A 67 -8.36 -6.16 13.12
C GLU A 67 -7.41 -7.22 13.70
N GLN A 68 -6.74 -7.99 12.86
CA GLN A 68 -5.85 -9.07 13.30
C GLN A 68 -4.38 -8.84 12.98
N GLY A 69 -4.04 -7.66 12.51
CA GLY A 69 -2.71 -7.34 12.06
C GLY A 69 -1.75 -6.88 13.16
N VAL A 70 -0.45 -6.87 12.87
CA VAL A 70 0.59 -6.41 13.81
C VAL A 70 0.40 -4.94 14.17
N LEU A 71 -0.07 -4.13 13.24
CA LEU A 71 -0.32 -2.71 13.44
C LEU A 71 -1.47 -2.48 14.44
N PHE A 72 -2.55 -3.28 14.35
CA PHE A 72 -3.66 -3.23 15.29
C PHE A 72 -3.21 -3.58 16.72
N TYR A 73 -2.45 -4.66 16.87
CA TYR A 73 -1.92 -5.05 18.18
C TYR A 73 -0.93 -4.02 18.74
N LEU A 74 -0.11 -3.41 17.90
CA LEU A 74 0.78 -2.33 18.31
C LEU A 74 0.01 -1.11 18.80
N MET A 75 -1.11 -0.77 18.15
CA MET A 75 -1.99 0.31 18.62
C MET A 75 -2.66 -0.01 19.96
N ILE A 76 -2.99 -1.28 20.22
CA ILE A 76 -3.47 -1.71 21.54
C ILE A 76 -2.36 -1.54 22.59
N GLU A 77 -1.15 -1.98 22.29
CA GLU A 77 0.00 -1.86 23.20
C GLU A 77 0.29 -0.40 23.57
N LEU A 78 0.15 0.51 22.61
CA LEU A 78 0.33 1.96 22.80
C LEU A 78 -0.89 2.65 23.45
N GLY A 79 -1.95 1.92 23.78
CA GLY A 79 -3.18 2.47 24.37
C GLY A 79 -4.05 3.29 23.39
N LEU A 80 -3.80 3.16 22.09
CA LEU A 80 -4.52 3.88 21.02
C LEU A 80 -5.83 3.20 20.60
N HIS A 81 -6.13 2.00 21.09
CA HIS A 81 -7.31 1.21 20.73
C HIS A 81 -8.63 1.97 20.89
N ARG A 82 -8.74 2.85 21.91
CA ARG A 82 -9.92 3.71 22.13
C ARG A 82 -10.17 4.76 21.03
N TYR A 83 -9.20 5.00 20.21
CA TYR A 83 -9.27 5.93 19.09
C TYR A 83 -9.40 5.23 17.74
N LEU A 84 -9.51 3.91 17.74
CA LEU A 84 -9.79 3.14 16.54
C LEU A 84 -11.28 3.21 16.21
N ILE A 85 -11.59 3.62 15.00
CA ILE A 85 -12.95 3.73 14.49
C ILE A 85 -13.13 2.63 13.45
N LYS A 86 -14.11 1.78 13.70
CA LYS A 86 -14.47 0.70 12.76
C LYS A 86 -15.20 1.28 11.55
N SER A 87 -14.89 0.74 10.37
CA SER A 87 -15.62 1.11 9.15
C SER A 87 -17.08 0.67 9.22
N GLY A 88 -17.96 1.49 8.66
CA GLY A 88 -19.35 1.08 8.40
C GLY A 88 -19.40 0.00 7.32
N ALA A 89 -20.45 -0.79 7.33
CA ALA A 89 -20.75 -1.73 6.25
C ALA A 89 -21.14 -0.91 5.00
N THR A 90 -20.21 -0.81 4.06
CA THR A 90 -20.45 -0.15 2.76
C THR A 90 -20.13 -1.10 1.63
N LYS A 91 -20.83 -0.93 0.51
CA LYS A 91 -20.66 -1.75 -0.68
C LYS A 91 -19.65 -1.11 -1.64
N LYS A 92 -18.92 -1.96 -2.35
CA LYS A 92 -18.16 -1.58 -3.55
C LYS A 92 -19.01 -1.87 -4.76
N VAL A 93 -19.02 -0.94 -5.72
CA VAL A 93 -19.80 -1.04 -6.95
C VAL A 93 -18.94 -0.68 -8.15
N PHE A 94 -19.34 -1.17 -9.32
CA PHE A 94 -18.75 -0.73 -10.58
C PHE A 94 -19.59 0.37 -11.23
N TYR A 95 -18.90 1.34 -11.84
CA TYR A 95 -19.49 2.21 -12.83
C TYR A 95 -19.23 1.62 -14.23
N THR A 96 -20.32 1.36 -14.93
CA THR A 96 -20.34 0.77 -16.28
C THR A 96 -21.07 1.69 -17.23
N ASN A 97 -21.02 1.41 -18.53
CA ASN A 97 -21.82 2.13 -19.54
C ASN A 97 -23.33 2.05 -19.31
N GLU A 98 -23.80 1.07 -18.53
CA GLU A 98 -25.21 0.93 -18.13
C GLU A 98 -25.52 1.55 -16.75
N GLY A 99 -24.55 2.23 -16.13
CA GLY A 99 -24.65 2.81 -14.81
C GLY A 99 -24.00 1.96 -13.72
N ILE A 100 -24.44 2.17 -12.47
CA ILE A 100 -23.87 1.50 -11.29
C ILE A 100 -24.34 0.05 -11.21
N LYS A 101 -23.40 -0.89 -11.08
CA LYS A 101 -23.62 -2.33 -10.88
C LYS A 101 -23.00 -2.80 -9.59
N TYR A 102 -23.75 -3.60 -8.81
CA TYR A 102 -23.28 -4.16 -7.55
C TYR A 102 -22.44 -5.40 -7.79
N LEU A 103 -21.37 -5.52 -6.99
CA LEU A 103 -20.53 -6.73 -6.97
C LEU A 103 -21.21 -7.82 -6.13
N PRO A 104 -21.04 -9.11 -6.47
CA PRO A 104 -21.34 -10.21 -5.56
C PRO A 104 -20.67 -10.00 -4.20
N GLU A 105 -21.32 -10.36 -3.10
CA GLU A 105 -20.79 -10.14 -1.76
C GLU A 105 -19.62 -11.08 -1.44
N LYS A 106 -19.73 -12.35 -1.88
CA LYS A 106 -18.66 -13.34 -1.69
C LYS A 106 -17.77 -13.44 -2.90
N MET A 107 -16.72 -12.65 -2.89
CA MET A 107 -15.69 -12.66 -3.93
C MET A 107 -14.29 -12.64 -3.31
N LEU A 108 -13.36 -13.28 -3.99
CA LEU A 108 -11.93 -13.18 -3.68
C LEU A 108 -11.16 -12.89 -4.97
N TYR A 109 -10.33 -11.87 -4.99
CA TYR A 109 -9.61 -11.40 -6.18
C TYR A 109 -10.48 -11.11 -7.41
N GLY A 110 -11.74 -10.77 -7.20
CA GLY A 110 -12.71 -10.60 -8.29
C GLY A 110 -13.37 -11.89 -8.77
N LEU A 111 -12.99 -13.04 -8.25
CA LEU A 111 -13.61 -14.33 -8.54
C LEU A 111 -14.76 -14.61 -7.56
N PRO A 112 -15.98 -14.83 -8.04
CA PRO A 112 -17.13 -15.07 -7.17
C PRO A 112 -17.05 -16.48 -6.54
N LEU A 113 -17.24 -16.56 -5.23
CA LEU A 113 -17.21 -17.83 -4.47
C LEU A 113 -18.61 -18.47 -4.37
N ASP A 114 -19.67 -17.69 -4.51
CA ASP A 114 -21.05 -18.18 -4.44
C ASP A 114 -21.69 -18.21 -5.85
N LYS A 115 -21.99 -19.42 -6.31
CA LYS A 115 -22.63 -19.64 -7.63
C LYS A 115 -23.99 -18.96 -7.75
N LYS A 116 -24.76 -18.91 -6.65
CA LYS A 116 -26.08 -18.30 -6.65
C LYS A 116 -25.98 -16.77 -6.81
N GLU A 117 -25.05 -16.16 -6.07
CA GLU A 117 -24.79 -14.72 -6.20
C GLU A 117 -24.29 -14.37 -7.61
N LEU A 118 -23.38 -15.18 -8.19
CA LEU A 118 -22.94 -15.01 -9.56
C LEU A 118 -24.11 -15.08 -10.56
N LEU A 119 -24.99 -16.06 -10.42
CA LEU A 119 -26.14 -16.22 -11.31
C LEU A 119 -27.15 -15.09 -11.18
N MET A 120 -27.30 -14.52 -9.98
CA MET A 120 -28.21 -13.39 -9.71
C MET A 120 -27.61 -12.02 -10.05
N SER A 121 -26.29 -11.91 -10.18
CA SER A 121 -25.61 -10.64 -10.48
C SER A 121 -26.03 -10.09 -11.85
N ASP A 122 -26.28 -8.80 -11.93
CA ASP A 122 -26.55 -8.06 -13.17
C ASP A 122 -25.29 -7.51 -13.84
N LEU A 123 -24.14 -7.74 -13.22
CA LEU A 123 -22.84 -7.34 -13.75
C LEU A 123 -22.43 -8.15 -14.98
N PHE A 124 -22.88 -9.41 -15.05
CA PHE A 124 -22.49 -10.36 -16.08
C PHE A 124 -23.66 -10.79 -16.98
N THR A 125 -23.39 -10.93 -18.26
CA THR A 125 -24.30 -11.59 -19.19
C THR A 125 -24.37 -13.09 -18.87
N PHE A 126 -25.42 -13.77 -19.31
CA PHE A 126 -25.59 -15.20 -19.09
C PHE A 126 -24.42 -16.04 -19.65
N LYS A 127 -23.86 -15.65 -20.81
CA LYS A 127 -22.68 -16.30 -21.39
C LYS A 127 -21.44 -16.12 -20.53
N GLU A 128 -21.23 -14.92 -19.98
CA GLU A 128 -20.11 -14.63 -19.07
C GLU A 128 -20.22 -15.45 -17.77
N LYS A 129 -21.42 -15.55 -17.20
CA LYS A 129 -21.66 -16.40 -16.02
C LYS A 129 -21.33 -17.86 -16.26
N LEU A 130 -21.74 -18.42 -17.39
CA LEU A 130 -21.39 -19.80 -17.77
C LEU A 130 -19.89 -19.97 -18.00
N SER A 131 -19.24 -18.99 -18.62
CA SER A 131 -17.79 -19.01 -18.85
C SER A 131 -17.02 -19.00 -17.54
N ILE A 132 -17.40 -18.13 -16.58
CA ILE A 132 -16.80 -18.09 -15.25
C ILE A 132 -16.96 -19.45 -14.56
N LEU A 133 -18.18 -19.98 -14.51
CA LEU A 133 -18.45 -21.28 -13.88
C LEU A 133 -17.65 -22.42 -14.52
N TYR A 134 -17.56 -22.46 -15.86
CA TYR A 134 -16.83 -23.51 -16.56
C TYR A 134 -15.32 -23.44 -16.29
N ASN A 135 -14.74 -22.25 -16.40
CA ASN A 135 -13.29 -22.08 -16.32
C ASN A 135 -12.77 -22.20 -14.86
N MET A 136 -13.56 -21.81 -13.87
CA MET A 136 -13.16 -21.96 -12.46
C MET A 136 -13.01 -23.44 -12.03
N TYR A 137 -13.62 -24.39 -12.77
CA TYR A 137 -13.46 -25.83 -12.49
C TYR A 137 -12.35 -26.50 -13.30
N ASN A 138 -11.70 -25.76 -14.20
CA ASN A 138 -10.56 -26.29 -14.93
C ASN A 138 -9.28 -26.00 -14.14
N THR A 139 -8.49 -27.01 -13.90
CA THR A 139 -7.13 -26.87 -13.38
C THR A 139 -6.27 -26.20 -14.44
N LEU A 140 -5.42 -25.25 -14.03
CA LEU A 140 -4.37 -24.74 -14.92
C LEU A 140 -3.41 -25.90 -15.22
N GLU A 141 -3.31 -26.26 -16.48
CA GLU A 141 -2.31 -27.23 -16.93
C GLU A 141 -0.92 -26.61 -16.82
N ASP A 142 0.00 -27.38 -16.38
CA ASP A 142 1.44 -27.34 -16.10
C ASP A 142 2.33 -26.26 -16.74
N GLU A 143 1.88 -25.09 -17.04
CA GLU A 143 2.76 -23.99 -17.41
C GLU A 143 3.31 -23.33 -16.15
N ASP A 144 4.53 -22.81 -16.21
CA ASP A 144 5.26 -22.23 -15.09
C ASP A 144 4.50 -21.05 -14.45
N ILE A 145 3.49 -21.36 -13.64
CA ILE A 145 2.69 -20.37 -12.88
C ILE A 145 3.60 -19.37 -12.16
N LYS A 146 4.81 -19.80 -11.83
CA LYS A 146 5.85 -18.96 -11.20
C LYS A 146 6.31 -17.79 -12.07
N GLU A 147 6.13 -17.86 -13.37
CA GLU A 147 6.58 -16.84 -14.31
C GLU A 147 5.42 -16.03 -14.92
N LEU A 148 4.16 -16.38 -14.60
CA LEU A 148 3.00 -15.67 -15.13
C LEU A 148 2.89 -14.26 -14.52
N THR A 149 2.46 -13.33 -15.37
CA THR A 149 1.92 -12.05 -14.89
C THR A 149 0.52 -12.25 -14.32
N VAL A 150 0.03 -11.29 -13.55
CA VAL A 150 -1.34 -11.30 -13.03
C VAL A 150 -2.35 -11.39 -14.18
N GLU A 151 -2.12 -10.66 -15.27
CA GLU A 151 -2.98 -10.68 -16.46
C GLU A 151 -3.01 -12.07 -17.11
N GLU A 152 -1.84 -12.67 -17.38
CA GLU A 152 -1.74 -14.01 -17.97
C GLU A 152 -2.46 -15.05 -17.11
N PHE A 153 -2.23 -15.02 -15.81
CA PHE A 153 -2.87 -15.93 -14.87
C PHE A 153 -4.40 -15.83 -14.89
N PHE A 154 -4.94 -14.61 -14.70
CA PHE A 154 -6.39 -14.45 -14.64
C PHE A 154 -7.07 -14.64 -16.00
N LYS A 155 -6.43 -14.27 -17.12
CA LYS A 155 -6.97 -14.55 -18.47
C LYS A 155 -7.06 -16.04 -18.77
N ALA A 156 -6.18 -16.86 -18.19
CA ALA A 156 -6.29 -18.31 -18.27
C ALA A 156 -7.49 -18.87 -17.47
N ILE A 157 -7.89 -18.20 -16.39
CA ILE A 157 -9.02 -18.61 -15.54
C ILE A 157 -10.36 -18.11 -16.07
N VAL A 158 -10.46 -16.82 -16.49
CA VAL A 158 -11.76 -16.18 -16.74
C VAL A 158 -11.98 -15.71 -18.18
N ASN A 159 -11.04 -15.66 -19.02
CA ASN A 159 -10.93 -15.02 -20.34
C ASN A 159 -10.70 -13.49 -20.29
N GLU A 160 -10.21 -12.95 -21.41
CA GLU A 160 -9.82 -11.55 -21.55
C GLU A 160 -10.96 -10.58 -21.25
N LYS A 161 -12.14 -10.82 -21.78
CA LYS A 161 -13.30 -9.90 -21.61
C LYS A 161 -13.71 -9.76 -20.14
N ILE A 162 -13.69 -10.86 -19.38
CA ILE A 162 -14.03 -10.85 -17.96
C ILE A 162 -12.87 -10.24 -17.16
N TYR A 163 -11.64 -10.51 -17.54
CA TYR A 163 -10.47 -9.88 -16.95
C TYR A 163 -10.56 -8.35 -17.03
N ASP A 164 -10.73 -7.78 -18.23
CA ASP A 164 -10.81 -6.34 -18.44
C ASP A 164 -12.03 -5.69 -17.77
N LYS A 165 -13.15 -6.41 -17.70
CA LYS A 165 -14.41 -5.90 -17.14
C LYS A 165 -14.44 -5.91 -15.62
N LEU A 166 -13.79 -6.90 -14.99
CA LEU A 166 -13.93 -7.18 -13.56
C LEU A 166 -12.60 -7.20 -12.81
N ILE A 167 -11.66 -8.07 -13.25
CA ILE A 167 -10.47 -8.38 -12.47
C ILE A 167 -9.50 -7.20 -12.46
N GLU A 168 -9.14 -6.69 -13.65
CA GLU A 168 -8.21 -5.56 -13.77
C GLU A 168 -8.69 -4.35 -12.96
N PRO A 169 -9.91 -3.81 -13.15
CA PRO A 169 -10.31 -2.60 -12.43
C PRO A 169 -10.37 -2.81 -10.92
N LEU A 170 -10.83 -3.99 -10.47
CA LEU A 170 -10.94 -4.31 -9.05
C LEU A 170 -9.56 -4.40 -8.39
N LEU A 171 -8.66 -5.17 -8.98
CA LEU A 171 -7.33 -5.40 -8.42
C LEU A 171 -6.44 -4.16 -8.55
N THR A 172 -6.49 -3.43 -9.67
CA THR A 172 -5.80 -2.14 -9.83
C THR A 172 -6.27 -1.15 -8.76
N SER A 173 -7.59 -1.10 -8.48
CA SER A 173 -8.14 -0.29 -7.41
C SER A 173 -7.66 -0.72 -6.01
N TYR A 174 -7.55 -2.03 -5.76
CA TYR A 174 -7.16 -2.59 -4.48
C TYR A 174 -5.67 -2.39 -4.19
N TYR A 175 -4.81 -2.77 -5.14
CA TYR A 175 -3.37 -2.64 -5.00
C TYR A 175 -2.84 -1.22 -5.24
N ALA A 176 -3.70 -0.30 -5.69
CA ALA A 176 -3.35 1.06 -6.09
C ALA A 176 -2.16 1.10 -7.08
N SER A 177 -2.14 0.16 -8.01
CA SER A 177 -1.10 -0.04 -9.01
C SER A 177 -1.67 -0.73 -10.24
N ASP A 178 -1.17 -0.40 -11.43
CA ASP A 178 -1.45 -1.20 -12.62
C ASP A 178 -0.87 -2.60 -12.42
N ILE A 179 -1.74 -3.61 -12.46
CA ILE A 179 -1.38 -4.98 -12.11
C ILE A 179 -1.04 -5.85 -13.32
N SER A 180 -1.33 -5.40 -14.54
CA SER A 180 -1.32 -6.25 -15.73
C SER A 180 0.02 -6.93 -15.96
N ASN A 181 1.10 -6.17 -15.85
CA ASN A 181 2.47 -6.65 -16.07
C ASN A 181 3.20 -7.08 -14.78
N GLN A 182 2.49 -7.14 -13.65
CA GLN A 182 3.11 -7.54 -12.39
C GLN A 182 3.19 -9.05 -12.24
N SER A 183 4.22 -9.54 -11.58
CA SER A 183 4.41 -10.95 -11.28
C SER A 183 3.32 -11.47 -10.34
N MET A 184 2.64 -12.54 -10.75
CA MET A 184 1.63 -13.21 -9.93
C MET A 184 2.19 -13.65 -8.56
N VAL A 185 3.38 -14.25 -8.56
CA VAL A 185 4.06 -14.73 -7.34
C VAL A 185 4.42 -13.59 -6.41
N SER A 186 4.77 -12.43 -6.95
CA SER A 186 5.17 -11.27 -6.14
C SER A 186 3.98 -10.55 -5.54
N LEU A 187 2.89 -10.43 -6.29
CA LEU A 187 1.70 -9.68 -5.87
C LEU A 187 0.75 -10.53 -5.02
N MET A 188 0.60 -11.81 -5.37
CA MET A 188 -0.35 -12.76 -4.74
C MET A 188 0.34 -14.08 -4.37
N PRO A 189 1.34 -14.05 -3.47
CA PRO A 189 2.15 -15.23 -3.16
C PRO A 189 1.33 -16.39 -2.59
N GLU A 190 0.27 -16.11 -1.83
CA GLU A 190 -0.59 -17.12 -1.24
C GLU A 190 -1.36 -17.88 -2.33
N LEU A 191 -1.99 -17.17 -3.26
CA LEU A 191 -2.73 -17.77 -4.36
C LEU A 191 -1.79 -18.55 -5.28
N SER A 192 -0.64 -17.98 -5.60
CA SER A 192 0.38 -18.63 -6.42
C SER A 192 0.88 -19.94 -5.79
N PHE A 193 1.17 -19.97 -4.50
CA PHE A 193 1.64 -21.16 -3.80
C PHE A 193 0.62 -22.30 -3.87
N LEU A 194 -0.66 -22.01 -3.67
CA LEU A 194 -1.71 -23.02 -3.64
C LEU A 194 -2.02 -23.56 -5.05
N THR A 195 -1.96 -22.71 -6.07
CA THR A 195 -2.19 -23.16 -7.46
C THR A 195 -1.04 -24.01 -8.00
N ILE A 196 0.20 -23.82 -7.53
CA ILE A 196 1.35 -24.69 -7.86
C ILE A 196 1.11 -26.14 -7.39
N GLN A 197 0.30 -26.35 -6.36
CA GLN A 197 -0.02 -27.68 -5.83
C GLN A 197 -1.11 -28.42 -6.65
N LYS A 198 -1.56 -27.86 -7.78
CA LYS A 198 -2.61 -28.42 -8.65
C LYS A 198 -3.95 -28.68 -7.93
N GLU A 199 -4.27 -27.85 -6.94
CA GLU A 199 -5.57 -27.90 -6.29
C GLU A 199 -6.64 -27.20 -7.14
N ASP A 200 -7.90 -27.60 -6.96
CA ASP A 200 -9.06 -26.91 -7.56
C ASP A 200 -9.09 -25.46 -7.08
N ILE A 201 -9.04 -24.51 -8.02
CA ILE A 201 -8.98 -23.08 -7.73
C ILE A 201 -10.15 -22.64 -6.82
N ASN A 202 -11.35 -23.17 -7.02
CA ASN A 202 -12.49 -22.84 -6.17
C ASN A 202 -12.25 -23.26 -4.72
N LYS A 203 -11.75 -24.46 -4.51
CA LYS A 203 -11.45 -24.96 -3.18
C LYS A 203 -10.35 -24.14 -2.51
N VAL A 204 -9.33 -23.79 -3.27
CA VAL A 204 -8.24 -22.89 -2.83
C VAL A 204 -8.80 -21.54 -2.40
N LEU A 205 -9.63 -20.91 -3.23
CA LEU A 205 -10.22 -19.61 -2.93
C LEU A 205 -11.18 -19.66 -1.73
N GLU A 206 -12.00 -20.73 -1.61
CA GLU A 206 -12.88 -20.95 -0.46
C GLU A 206 -12.07 -21.13 0.83
N ASP A 207 -10.99 -21.88 0.80
CA ASP A 207 -10.10 -22.08 1.94
C ASP A 207 -9.43 -20.76 2.37
N MET A 208 -8.92 -19.99 1.41
CA MET A 208 -8.33 -18.67 1.67
C MET A 208 -9.36 -17.71 2.28
N TYR A 209 -10.56 -17.67 1.74
CA TYR A 209 -11.65 -16.84 2.24
C TYR A 209 -12.05 -17.24 3.68
N ASN A 210 -12.22 -18.53 3.94
CA ASN A 210 -12.63 -19.04 5.25
C ASN A 210 -11.54 -18.84 6.32
N ARG A 211 -10.28 -18.84 5.93
CA ARG A 211 -9.15 -18.59 6.85
C ARG A 211 -8.86 -17.11 7.05
N ASN A 212 -9.62 -16.22 6.42
CA ASN A 212 -9.31 -14.77 6.39
C ASN A 212 -7.85 -14.46 6.01
N VAL A 213 -7.27 -15.29 5.12
CA VAL A 213 -5.87 -15.14 4.69
C VAL A 213 -5.67 -13.80 3.99
N ILE A 214 -6.75 -13.28 3.41
CA ILE A 214 -6.76 -11.98 2.73
C ILE A 214 -8.00 -11.24 3.20
N ASP A 215 -7.82 -9.96 3.53
CA ASP A 215 -8.95 -9.06 3.77
C ASP A 215 -9.89 -9.12 2.56
N ASN A 216 -11.17 -9.33 2.83
CA ASN A 216 -12.17 -9.44 1.78
C ASN A 216 -12.14 -8.17 0.92
N ILE A 217 -11.69 -8.27 -0.32
CA ILE A 217 -11.55 -7.14 -1.25
C ILE A 217 -12.91 -6.42 -1.44
N THR A 218 -14.00 -7.13 -1.24
CA THR A 218 -15.36 -6.63 -1.46
C THR A 218 -16.06 -6.12 -0.21
N VAL A 219 -15.82 -6.74 0.96
CA VAL A 219 -16.45 -6.39 2.23
C VAL A 219 -15.41 -6.53 3.34
N GLY A 220 -14.82 -5.46 3.81
CA GLY A 220 -13.86 -5.48 4.90
C GLY A 220 -14.33 -4.65 6.09
N ALA A 221 -14.19 -5.17 7.31
CA ALA A 221 -14.22 -4.37 8.51
C ALA A 221 -12.82 -3.83 8.76
N ASP A 222 -12.58 -2.64 8.27
CA ASP A 222 -11.33 -1.93 8.51
C ASP A 222 -11.47 -1.03 9.73
N TYR A 223 -10.35 -0.71 10.34
CA TYR A 223 -10.24 0.34 11.34
C TYR A 223 -9.41 1.48 10.79
N ARG A 224 -9.66 2.67 11.25
CA ARG A 224 -8.76 3.81 11.13
C ARG A 224 -8.51 4.44 12.48
N LEU A 225 -7.40 5.11 12.63
CA LEU A 225 -7.17 5.96 13.79
C LEU A 225 -8.02 7.24 13.64
N LYS A 226 -8.72 7.66 14.69
CA LYS A 226 -9.50 8.91 14.72
C LYS A 226 -8.63 10.13 14.36
N PHE A 227 -7.39 10.10 14.77
CA PHE A 227 -6.34 11.03 14.36
C PHE A 227 -5.65 10.55 13.09
N THR A 228 -4.66 11.28 12.61
CA THR A 228 -3.90 10.90 11.42
C THR A 228 -2.89 9.79 11.72
N LEU A 229 -2.42 9.10 10.69
CA LEU A 229 -1.33 8.14 10.85
C LEU A 229 -0.02 8.83 11.30
N LYS A 230 0.16 10.12 10.99
CA LYS A 230 1.24 10.93 11.55
C LYS A 230 1.20 10.95 13.08
N SER A 231 0.02 11.06 13.67
CA SER A 231 -0.13 11.03 15.14
C SER A 231 0.25 9.66 15.75
N PHE A 232 0.09 8.57 15.00
CA PHE A 232 0.60 7.27 15.42
C PHE A 232 2.14 7.25 15.43
N ILE A 233 2.78 7.77 14.38
CA ILE A 233 4.23 7.90 14.30
C ILE A 233 4.78 8.77 15.44
N GLU A 234 4.16 9.90 15.70
CA GLU A 234 4.47 10.79 16.84
C GLU A 234 4.31 10.06 18.19
N THR A 235 3.35 9.14 18.30
CA THR A 235 3.17 8.33 19.51
C THR A 235 4.30 7.29 19.66
N LEU A 236 4.73 6.65 18.58
CA LEU A 236 5.90 5.76 18.61
C LEU A 236 7.16 6.52 19.07
N GLU A 237 7.39 7.69 18.48
CA GLU A 237 8.51 8.57 18.81
C GLU A 237 8.51 8.96 20.29
N SER A 238 7.36 9.35 20.84
CA SER A 238 7.23 9.74 22.24
C SER A 238 7.51 8.61 23.25
N ASN A 239 7.55 7.36 22.77
CA ASN A 239 7.86 6.17 23.56
C ASN A 239 9.33 5.72 23.45
N PHE A 240 10.19 6.45 22.75
CA PHE A 240 11.61 6.14 22.67
C PHE A 240 12.32 6.36 24.01
N SER A 241 13.28 5.50 24.31
CA SER A 241 14.20 5.69 25.43
C SER A 241 15.38 6.59 25.05
N ASP A 242 16.27 6.84 25.99
CA ASP A 242 17.50 7.61 25.82
C ASP A 242 18.56 6.97 24.90
N LYS A 243 18.27 5.80 24.35
CA LYS A 243 19.11 5.12 23.35
C LYS A 243 18.85 5.60 21.93
N VAL A 244 17.72 6.21 21.67
CA VAL A 244 17.31 6.67 20.34
C VAL A 244 17.54 8.16 20.21
N PHE A 245 18.42 8.54 19.31
CA PHE A 245 18.74 9.92 18.98
C PHE A 245 18.02 10.31 17.69
N LEU A 246 17.29 11.41 17.72
CA LEU A 246 16.55 11.94 16.59
C LEU A 246 17.42 12.93 15.81
N GLU A 247 17.83 12.57 14.62
CA GLU A 247 18.72 13.34 13.77
C GLU A 247 17.96 13.93 12.57
N LEU A 248 17.18 14.98 12.85
CA LEU A 248 16.41 15.72 11.83
C LEU A 248 17.29 16.66 11.01
N ASN A 249 16.82 17.08 9.84
CA ASN A 249 17.55 17.94 8.90
C ASN A 249 18.94 17.39 8.56
N ARG A 250 19.07 16.09 8.51
CA ARG A 250 20.32 15.38 8.29
C ARG A 250 20.26 14.57 7.00
N LYS A 251 20.77 15.16 5.92
CA LYS A 251 20.78 14.52 4.60
C LYS A 251 21.98 13.61 4.46
N VAL A 252 21.74 12.33 4.20
CA VAL A 252 22.79 11.36 3.83
C VAL A 252 23.17 11.55 2.37
N GLU A 253 24.47 11.53 2.08
CA GLU A 253 25.05 11.77 0.76
C GLU A 253 25.78 10.55 0.20
N LYS A 254 26.44 9.78 1.07
CA LYS A 254 27.22 8.58 0.70
C LYS A 254 27.32 7.60 1.86
N ILE A 255 27.42 6.31 1.53
CA ILE A 255 27.72 5.24 2.48
C ILE A 255 28.91 4.45 1.95
N GLU A 256 29.94 4.30 2.77
CA GLU A 256 31.14 3.54 2.45
C GLU A 256 31.36 2.44 3.48
N LYS A 257 31.78 1.26 3.03
CA LYS A 257 32.21 0.19 3.92
C LYS A 257 33.71 0.33 4.21
N ARG A 258 34.10 0.33 5.48
CA ARG A 258 35.50 0.38 5.91
C ARG A 258 35.77 -0.66 7.01
N GLY A 259 36.30 -1.79 6.60
CA GLY A 259 36.44 -2.95 7.49
C GLY A 259 35.07 -3.44 7.94
N ASP A 260 34.90 -3.55 9.27
CA ASP A 260 33.63 -4.00 9.88
C ASP A 260 32.64 -2.87 10.16
N LYS A 261 32.94 -1.64 9.74
CA LYS A 261 32.09 -0.46 9.95
C LYS A 261 31.67 0.20 8.65
N TYR A 262 30.65 1.02 8.78
CA TYR A 262 30.11 1.85 7.70
C TYR A 262 30.33 3.33 8.03
N LEU A 263 30.80 4.07 7.03
CA LEU A 263 30.93 5.52 7.07
C LEU A 263 29.74 6.13 6.38
N VAL A 264 28.96 6.92 7.10
CA VAL A 264 27.83 7.66 6.58
C VAL A 264 28.25 9.13 6.45
N HIS A 265 28.35 9.60 5.21
CA HIS A 265 28.60 11.01 4.90
C HIS A 265 27.28 11.76 4.95
N SER A 266 27.23 12.80 5.75
CA SER A 266 26.01 13.60 5.94
C SER A 266 26.34 15.02 6.33
N ASN A 267 25.80 16.00 5.62
CA ASN A 267 25.98 17.44 5.88
C ASN A 267 27.46 17.83 6.08
N GLY A 268 28.37 17.28 5.24
CA GLY A 268 29.81 17.54 5.30
C GLY A 268 30.56 16.86 6.46
N SER A 269 29.92 16.01 7.25
CA SER A 269 30.51 15.25 8.35
C SER A 269 30.47 13.76 8.06
N ILE A 270 31.34 12.98 8.74
CA ILE A 270 31.42 11.53 8.60
C ILE A 270 31.13 10.89 9.95
N TYR A 271 30.19 9.94 9.93
CA TYR A 271 29.76 9.19 11.11
C TYR A 271 30.02 7.70 10.92
N TYR A 272 30.32 6.99 12.02
CA TYR A 272 30.69 5.59 12.00
C TYR A 272 29.62 4.73 12.64
N TYR A 273 29.12 3.74 11.87
CA TYR A 273 28.08 2.82 12.34
C TYR A 273 28.53 1.36 12.18
N ASP A 274 28.02 0.51 13.07
CA ASP A 274 28.18 -0.94 13.00
C ASP A 274 27.06 -1.58 12.17
N TYR A 275 25.87 -0.96 12.19
CA TYR A 275 24.68 -1.42 11.47
C TYR A 275 24.00 -0.24 10.77
N ILE A 276 23.44 -0.50 9.59
CA ILE A 276 22.63 0.47 8.84
C ILE A 276 21.29 -0.17 8.48
N VAL A 277 20.21 0.55 8.70
CA VAL A 277 18.86 0.20 8.22
C VAL A 277 18.41 1.29 7.25
N LEU A 278 18.17 0.90 5.99
CA LEU A 278 17.68 1.76 4.94
C LEU A 278 16.16 1.57 4.84
N THR A 279 15.41 2.64 5.03
CA THR A 279 13.93 2.60 5.04
C THR A 279 13.30 3.44 3.94
N LEU A 280 14.11 3.94 3.04
CA LEU A 280 13.73 4.74 1.88
C LEU A 280 13.48 3.86 0.65
N SER A 281 12.85 4.42 -0.37
CA SER A 281 12.81 3.76 -1.67
C SER A 281 14.22 3.55 -2.22
N GLN A 282 14.41 2.49 -2.98
CA GLN A 282 15.71 2.15 -3.54
C GLN A 282 16.30 3.27 -4.37
N LYS A 283 15.48 3.95 -5.14
CA LYS A 283 15.87 5.13 -5.95
C LYS A 283 16.57 6.21 -5.12
N ASN A 284 16.18 6.37 -3.86
CA ASN A 284 16.75 7.39 -2.98
C ASN A 284 18.09 6.98 -2.37
N PHE A 285 18.34 5.71 -2.07
CA PHE A 285 19.58 5.29 -1.43
C PHE A 285 20.62 4.70 -2.39
N LEU A 286 20.23 4.27 -3.58
CA LEU A 286 21.17 3.73 -4.58
C LEU A 286 22.35 4.64 -4.86
N PRO A 287 22.15 5.96 -5.06
CA PRO A 287 23.25 6.87 -5.28
C PRO A 287 24.32 6.90 -4.16
N TRP A 288 23.97 6.40 -2.97
CA TRP A 288 24.91 6.36 -1.85
C TRP A 288 25.93 5.23 -1.96
N PHE A 289 25.70 4.26 -2.86
CA PHE A 289 26.58 3.13 -3.17
C PHE A 289 27.17 3.23 -4.57
N ASN A 290 27.44 4.46 -5.05
CA ASN A 290 27.90 4.72 -6.44
C ASN A 290 29.20 4.00 -6.84
N ASP A 291 30.00 3.56 -5.86
CA ASP A 291 31.22 2.82 -6.12
C ASP A 291 30.97 1.31 -6.36
N ASP A 292 29.70 0.86 -6.28
CA ASP A 292 29.29 -0.53 -6.50
C ASP A 292 28.39 -0.68 -7.74
N GLU A 293 29.01 -0.99 -8.88
CA GLU A 293 28.34 -1.12 -10.17
C GLU A 293 27.21 -2.18 -10.15
N LYS A 294 27.37 -3.26 -9.36
CA LYS A 294 26.34 -4.32 -9.26
C LYS A 294 25.05 -3.83 -8.59
N ILE A 295 25.16 -2.96 -7.60
CA ILE A 295 23.99 -2.36 -6.98
C ILE A 295 23.27 -1.47 -8.00
N SER A 296 24.00 -0.68 -8.76
CA SER A 296 23.44 0.19 -9.81
C SER A 296 22.78 -0.62 -10.92
N GLU A 297 23.43 -1.68 -11.40
CA GLU A 297 22.90 -2.58 -12.44
C GLU A 297 21.61 -3.28 -11.99
N PHE A 298 21.57 -3.75 -10.74
CA PHE A 298 20.41 -4.45 -10.20
C PHE A 298 19.14 -3.58 -10.21
N TYR A 299 19.27 -2.30 -10.04
CA TYR A 299 18.15 -1.36 -9.93
C TYR A 299 17.91 -0.53 -11.21
N SER A 300 18.77 -0.60 -12.23
CA SER A 300 18.64 0.16 -13.47
C SER A 300 17.31 -0.06 -14.18
N ASP A 301 16.76 -1.28 -14.08
CA ASP A 301 15.54 -1.69 -14.75
C ASP A 301 14.31 -1.73 -13.81
N MET A 302 14.40 -1.12 -12.63
CA MET A 302 13.27 -1.09 -11.71
C MET A 302 12.39 0.12 -11.94
N ASP A 303 11.17 -0.15 -12.38
CA ASP A 303 10.13 0.85 -12.49
C ASP A 303 9.40 1.05 -11.16
N TYR A 304 9.05 2.29 -10.88
CA TYR A 304 8.25 2.68 -9.74
C TYR A 304 6.91 3.19 -10.20
N VAL A 305 5.87 2.87 -9.43
CA VAL A 305 4.52 3.35 -9.72
C VAL A 305 4.28 4.66 -8.98
N SER A 306 3.70 5.61 -9.68
CA SER A 306 3.26 6.88 -9.11
C SER A 306 1.73 6.94 -9.14
N ASN A 307 1.14 7.66 -8.19
CA ASN A 307 -0.30 7.82 -8.09
C ASN A 307 -0.66 9.27 -7.79
N ILE A 308 -1.89 9.65 -8.15
CA ILE A 308 -2.46 10.92 -7.75
C ILE A 308 -3.75 10.63 -6.99
N VAL A 309 -3.91 11.23 -5.81
CA VAL A 309 -5.14 11.15 -5.02
C VAL A 309 -5.69 12.56 -4.85
N VAL A 310 -6.93 12.75 -5.26
CA VAL A 310 -7.62 14.02 -5.13
C VAL A 310 -8.71 13.90 -4.06
N THR A 311 -8.56 14.62 -2.98
CA THR A 311 -9.57 14.70 -1.91
C THR A 311 -10.41 15.94 -2.11
N LEU A 312 -11.72 15.76 -2.24
CA LEU A 312 -12.71 16.82 -2.42
C LEU A 312 -13.65 16.85 -1.23
N VAL A 313 -13.87 18.03 -0.70
CA VAL A 313 -14.75 18.27 0.45
C VAL A 313 -15.95 19.10 -0.01
N TYR A 314 -17.14 18.53 0.12
CA TYR A 314 -18.42 19.17 -0.15
C TYR A 314 -19.21 19.41 1.14
N LYS A 315 -20.15 20.34 1.15
CA LYS A 315 -21.26 20.27 2.10
C LYS A 315 -22.12 19.06 1.74
N ARG A 316 -22.76 18.47 2.74
CA ARG A 316 -23.58 17.27 2.50
C ARG A 316 -24.72 17.51 1.51
N ASP A 317 -25.29 18.71 1.49
CA ASP A 317 -26.39 19.07 0.59
C ASP A 317 -25.92 19.33 -0.85
N ASP A 318 -24.62 19.57 -1.04
CA ASP A 318 -24.03 19.82 -2.35
C ASP A 318 -23.72 18.55 -3.14
N LEU A 319 -23.65 17.38 -2.46
CA LEU A 319 -23.39 16.09 -3.10
C LEU A 319 -24.19 14.97 -2.44
N HIS A 320 -25.18 14.46 -3.15
CA HIS A 320 -25.99 13.34 -2.70
C HIS A 320 -25.38 12.00 -3.12
N ILE A 321 -24.97 11.20 -2.15
CA ILE A 321 -24.38 9.88 -2.35
C ILE A 321 -25.26 8.84 -1.66
N ASN A 322 -25.52 7.72 -2.34
CA ASN A 322 -26.15 6.58 -1.72
C ASN A 322 -25.27 6.09 -0.53
N ARG A 323 -25.87 6.07 0.66
CA ARG A 323 -25.18 5.77 1.93
C ARG A 323 -24.66 4.35 2.05
N GLU A 324 -25.14 3.43 1.21
CA GLU A 324 -24.67 2.05 1.17
C GLU A 324 -23.38 1.89 0.34
N ILE A 325 -23.05 2.87 -0.51
CA ILE A 325 -21.90 2.81 -1.39
C ILE A 325 -20.70 3.45 -0.69
N GLY A 326 -19.63 2.69 -0.51
CA GLY A 326 -18.35 3.15 0.01
C GLY A 326 -17.36 3.50 -1.10
N GLU A 327 -17.38 2.73 -2.18
CA GLU A 327 -16.47 2.91 -3.31
C GLU A 327 -17.18 2.65 -4.63
N ILE A 328 -16.86 3.47 -5.64
CA ILE A 328 -17.21 3.24 -7.05
C ILE A 328 -15.92 3.01 -7.82
N ILE A 329 -15.81 1.87 -8.49
CA ILE A 329 -14.69 1.50 -9.33
C ILE A 329 -15.10 1.67 -10.79
N PHE A 330 -14.33 2.40 -11.57
CA PHE A 330 -14.60 2.58 -13.00
C PHE A 330 -14.03 1.40 -13.78
N GLN A 331 -14.86 0.78 -14.63
CA GLN A 331 -14.36 -0.17 -15.61
C GLN A 331 -13.36 0.53 -16.56
N LYS A 332 -12.47 -0.23 -17.19
CA LYS A 332 -11.29 0.29 -17.90
C LYS A 332 -11.58 1.43 -18.88
N ASN A 333 -12.70 1.41 -19.57
CA ASN A 333 -13.05 2.40 -20.60
C ASN A 333 -14.09 3.43 -20.13
N GLU A 334 -14.49 3.39 -18.87
CA GLU A 334 -15.55 4.25 -18.35
C GLU A 334 -15.03 5.58 -17.77
N SER A 335 -13.75 5.67 -17.47
CA SER A 335 -13.06 6.91 -17.14
C SER A 335 -11.65 6.91 -17.72
N GLU A 336 -11.26 8.02 -18.34
CA GLU A 336 -9.90 8.19 -18.88
C GLU A 336 -8.86 8.33 -17.75
N TYR A 337 -9.24 8.95 -16.63
CA TYR A 337 -8.29 9.32 -15.59
C TYR A 337 -8.56 8.63 -14.26
N VAL A 338 -9.81 8.64 -13.79
CA VAL A 338 -10.15 8.17 -12.45
C VAL A 338 -10.35 6.65 -12.45
N THR A 339 -9.63 5.96 -11.57
CA THR A 339 -9.78 4.50 -11.39
C THR A 339 -10.89 4.19 -10.40
N LYS A 340 -10.99 4.96 -9.31
CA LYS A 340 -12.07 4.82 -8.32
C LYS A 340 -12.39 6.11 -7.60
N LEU A 341 -13.63 6.18 -7.11
CA LEU A 341 -14.08 7.15 -6.11
C LEU A 341 -14.33 6.44 -4.77
N GLU A 342 -13.79 6.98 -3.68
CA GLU A 342 -14.07 6.52 -2.31
C GLU A 342 -14.90 7.57 -1.59
N TYR A 343 -16.01 7.15 -1.01
CA TYR A 343 -16.88 8.00 -0.21
C TYR A 343 -16.53 7.87 1.27
N VAL A 344 -15.53 8.61 1.68
CA VAL A 344 -14.92 8.58 3.02
C VAL A 344 -15.98 8.80 4.11
N SER A 345 -16.91 9.72 3.87
CA SER A 345 -18.01 10.03 4.81
C SER A 345 -19.03 8.90 4.96
N ASN A 346 -19.15 7.99 3.98
CA ASN A 346 -20.01 6.82 4.12
C ASN A 346 -19.32 5.70 4.89
N LYS A 347 -18.01 5.57 4.68
CA LYS A 347 -17.19 4.51 5.29
C LYS A 347 -16.96 4.77 6.79
N TRP A 348 -16.79 6.04 7.22
CA TRP A 348 -16.42 6.38 8.59
C TRP A 348 -17.52 7.17 9.29
N ILE A 349 -18.03 6.60 10.41
CA ILE A 349 -19.21 7.13 11.12
C ILE A 349 -18.97 8.53 11.72
N ASP A 350 -17.78 8.80 12.21
CA ASP A 350 -17.42 10.10 12.76
C ASP A 350 -17.43 11.20 11.71
N ILE A 351 -16.96 10.93 10.51
CA ILE A 351 -17.01 11.85 9.37
C ILE A 351 -18.45 12.01 8.88
N LYS A 352 -19.23 10.91 8.86
CA LYS A 352 -20.64 10.94 8.49
C LYS A 352 -21.47 11.94 9.28
N MET A 353 -21.10 12.17 10.53
CA MET A 353 -21.84 13.09 11.43
C MET A 353 -21.39 14.56 11.32
N SER A 354 -20.29 14.85 10.63
CA SER A 354 -19.70 16.20 10.56
C SER A 354 -20.43 17.20 9.65
N GLY A 355 -21.47 16.77 8.93
CA GLY A 355 -22.20 17.65 7.98
C GLY A 355 -21.47 17.90 6.66
N ILE A 356 -20.35 17.25 6.42
CA ILE A 356 -19.58 17.30 5.18
C ILE A 356 -19.63 15.95 4.44
N GLN A 357 -19.26 16.02 3.17
CA GLN A 357 -19.06 14.86 2.31
C GLN A 357 -17.64 14.90 1.77
N ILE A 358 -16.86 13.88 2.10
CA ILE A 358 -15.49 13.75 1.60
C ILE A 358 -15.45 12.65 0.55
N VAL A 359 -15.00 13.00 -0.64
CA VAL A 359 -14.77 12.08 -1.76
C VAL A 359 -13.30 12.08 -2.10
N ARG A 360 -12.72 10.88 -2.24
CA ARG A 360 -11.38 10.70 -2.77
C ARG A 360 -11.46 10.07 -4.15
N ALA A 361 -10.84 10.72 -5.12
CA ALA A 361 -10.63 10.16 -6.45
C ALA A 361 -9.20 9.66 -6.56
N TYR A 362 -9.05 8.43 -7.01
CA TYR A 362 -7.76 7.78 -7.19
C TYR A 362 -7.44 7.67 -8.67
N ILE A 363 -6.30 8.21 -9.08
CA ILE A 363 -5.74 8.16 -10.42
C ILE A 363 -4.52 7.23 -10.33
N ILE A 364 -4.66 6.01 -10.84
CA ILE A 364 -3.73 4.92 -10.57
C ILE A 364 -3.11 4.41 -11.89
N ARG A 365 -3.89 4.31 -12.98
CA ARG A 365 -3.38 3.82 -14.25
C ARG A 365 -2.25 4.71 -14.76
N GLU A 366 -1.14 4.10 -15.16
CA GLU A 366 0.11 4.77 -15.51
C GLU A 366 -0.08 5.86 -16.56
N GLU A 367 -0.82 5.58 -17.64
CA GLU A 367 -1.10 6.57 -18.68
C GLU A 367 -1.82 7.81 -18.14
N ALA A 368 -2.79 7.62 -17.24
CA ALA A 368 -3.53 8.73 -16.62
C ALA A 368 -2.62 9.54 -15.69
N VAL A 369 -1.79 8.86 -14.90
CA VAL A 369 -0.83 9.49 -14.00
C VAL A 369 0.18 10.34 -14.79
N MET A 370 0.76 9.79 -15.86
CA MET A 370 1.73 10.51 -16.70
C MET A 370 1.13 11.79 -17.32
N LYS A 371 -0.12 11.71 -17.78
CA LYS A 371 -0.83 12.88 -18.36
C LYS A 371 -1.11 13.99 -17.35
N LEU A 372 -1.25 13.63 -16.05
CA LEU A 372 -1.71 14.54 -15.01
C LEU A 372 -0.62 14.97 -14.01
N MET A 373 0.52 14.29 -13.97
CA MET A 373 1.54 14.51 -12.93
C MET A 373 2.06 15.96 -12.90
N ASP A 374 2.20 16.58 -14.07
CA ASP A 374 2.73 17.94 -14.22
C ASP A 374 1.65 19.03 -14.35
N LYS A 375 0.37 18.64 -14.30
CA LYS A 375 -0.74 19.60 -14.30
C LYS A 375 -0.87 20.30 -12.97
N THR A 376 -1.47 21.49 -12.97
CA THR A 376 -1.78 22.22 -11.75
C THR A 376 -2.87 21.51 -10.94
N ASP A 377 -2.94 21.81 -9.65
CA ASP A 377 -3.96 21.23 -8.77
C ASP A 377 -5.38 21.60 -9.20
N ASP A 378 -5.57 22.83 -9.71
CA ASP A 378 -6.87 23.27 -10.24
C ASP A 378 -7.28 22.47 -11.49
N GLU A 379 -6.37 22.24 -12.44
CA GLU A 379 -6.66 21.43 -13.63
C GLU A 379 -7.05 19.99 -13.26
N ILE A 380 -6.31 19.38 -12.31
CA ILE A 380 -6.61 18.02 -11.87
C ILE A 380 -7.95 17.97 -11.15
N LYS A 381 -8.22 18.94 -10.28
CA LYS A 381 -9.52 19.08 -9.60
C LYS A 381 -10.67 19.16 -10.60
N GLU A 382 -10.57 19.99 -11.64
CA GLU A 382 -11.62 20.15 -12.67
C GLU A 382 -11.86 18.83 -13.45
N ILE A 383 -10.81 18.05 -13.72
CA ILE A 383 -10.94 16.74 -14.36
C ILE A 383 -11.72 15.78 -13.45
N VAL A 384 -11.38 15.73 -12.16
CA VAL A 384 -12.06 14.86 -11.20
C VAL A 384 -13.51 15.29 -10.97
N GLU A 385 -13.80 16.60 -10.91
CA GLU A 385 -15.19 17.09 -10.79
C GLU A 385 -16.07 16.63 -11.95
N LYS A 386 -15.54 16.59 -13.19
CA LYS A 386 -16.28 16.07 -14.35
C LYS A 386 -16.67 14.60 -14.18
N GLU A 387 -15.77 13.78 -13.62
CA GLU A 387 -16.10 12.38 -13.35
C GLU A 387 -17.14 12.23 -12.23
N ILE A 388 -17.09 13.09 -11.21
CA ILE A 388 -18.10 13.11 -10.14
C ILE A 388 -19.47 13.52 -10.70
N VAL A 389 -19.50 14.53 -11.56
CA VAL A 389 -20.73 14.96 -12.26
C VAL A 389 -21.28 13.84 -13.17
N LYS A 390 -20.41 13.10 -13.85
CA LYS A 390 -20.81 11.95 -14.68
C LYS A 390 -21.53 10.88 -13.86
N VAL A 391 -21.09 10.63 -12.64
CA VAL A 391 -21.67 9.62 -11.74
C VAL A 391 -22.93 10.11 -11.05
N HIS A 392 -22.97 11.36 -10.60
CA HIS A 392 -24.01 11.89 -9.71
C HIS A 392 -24.98 12.86 -10.38
N GLY A 393 -24.69 13.32 -11.59
CA GLY A 393 -25.47 14.35 -12.26
C GLY A 393 -25.17 15.73 -11.70
N VAL A 394 -26.16 16.38 -11.08
CA VAL A 394 -25.99 17.73 -10.52
C VAL A 394 -25.22 17.66 -9.20
N VAL A 395 -24.15 18.41 -9.12
CA VAL A 395 -23.28 18.51 -7.94
C VAL A 395 -23.07 19.99 -7.61
N GLY A 396 -23.10 20.34 -6.31
CA GLY A 396 -22.79 21.68 -5.84
C GLY A 396 -21.30 21.99 -5.84
N ASN A 397 -20.91 23.09 -5.21
CA ASN A 397 -19.52 23.56 -5.24
C ASN A 397 -18.62 22.77 -4.28
N VAL A 398 -17.39 22.49 -4.74
CA VAL A 398 -16.32 21.99 -3.86
C VAL A 398 -15.91 23.10 -2.90
N ASN A 399 -15.99 22.82 -1.61
CA ASN A 399 -15.60 23.78 -0.57
C ASN A 399 -14.09 23.84 -0.36
N LYS A 400 -13.44 22.68 -0.48
CA LYS A 400 -11.99 22.53 -0.33
C LYS A 400 -11.52 21.29 -1.08
N TYR A 401 -10.29 21.32 -1.58
CA TYR A 401 -9.69 20.18 -2.24
C TYR A 401 -8.19 20.07 -1.93
N TYR A 402 -7.63 18.88 -2.15
CA TYR A 402 -6.22 18.59 -2.00
C TYR A 402 -5.80 17.61 -3.07
N VAL A 403 -4.67 17.86 -3.72
CA VAL A 403 -4.06 16.98 -4.70
C VAL A 403 -2.77 16.43 -4.11
N SER A 404 -2.74 15.15 -3.85
CA SER A 404 -1.57 14.44 -3.36
C SER A 404 -0.93 13.68 -4.51
N ARG A 405 0.30 14.05 -4.90
CA ARG A 405 1.10 13.36 -5.90
C ARG A 405 2.11 12.47 -5.18
N ILE A 406 1.96 11.18 -5.35
CA ILE A 406 2.81 10.18 -4.72
C ILE A 406 3.72 9.63 -5.80
N LYS A 407 4.97 10.09 -5.80
CA LYS A 407 5.99 9.69 -6.77
C LYS A 407 6.77 8.49 -6.24
N ASP A 408 7.07 7.54 -7.13
CA ASP A 408 7.97 6.42 -6.87
C ASP A 408 7.64 5.64 -5.58
N ASN A 409 6.34 5.48 -5.28
CA ASN A 409 5.90 4.96 -3.98
C ASN A 409 5.85 3.45 -3.92
N TYR A 410 5.39 2.80 -5.00
CA TYR A 410 5.30 1.35 -5.07
C TYR A 410 6.37 0.80 -5.99
N ARG A 411 6.87 -0.35 -5.61
CA ARG A 411 7.76 -1.08 -6.46
C ARG A 411 6.94 -1.87 -7.48
N PHE A 412 7.29 -1.72 -8.73
CA PHE A 412 6.78 -2.57 -9.78
C PHE A 412 7.37 -3.98 -9.65
N CYS A 413 6.52 -4.98 -9.43
CA CYS A 413 6.92 -6.38 -9.30
C CYS A 413 6.85 -7.06 -10.68
N CYS A 414 7.83 -6.76 -11.56
CA CYS A 414 7.90 -7.37 -12.89
C CYS A 414 8.17 -8.89 -12.83
N ARG A 415 8.00 -9.55 -13.98
CA ARG A 415 8.41 -10.94 -14.18
C ARG A 415 9.85 -11.14 -13.68
N GLU A 416 10.15 -12.27 -13.05
CA GLU A 416 11.42 -12.59 -12.41
C GLU A 416 11.81 -11.72 -11.19
N TYR A 417 10.95 -10.81 -10.75
CA TYR A 417 11.24 -9.93 -9.62
C TYR A 417 11.77 -10.69 -8.40
N ASN A 418 11.13 -11.79 -8.00
CA ASN A 418 11.52 -12.58 -6.84
C ASN A 418 12.92 -13.20 -6.99
N LYS A 419 13.30 -13.64 -8.19
CA LYS A 419 14.64 -14.16 -8.48
C LYS A 419 15.67 -13.06 -8.31
N ARG A 420 15.46 -11.93 -8.99
CA ARG A 420 16.34 -10.76 -8.93
C ARG A 420 16.49 -10.23 -7.50
N ILE A 421 15.41 -10.13 -6.74
CA ILE A 421 15.46 -9.67 -5.34
C ILE A 421 16.23 -10.64 -4.43
N ASN A 422 16.13 -11.95 -4.66
CA ASN A 422 16.89 -12.95 -3.92
C ASN A 422 18.39 -12.81 -4.22
N GLU A 423 18.75 -12.72 -5.49
CA GLU A 423 20.16 -12.51 -5.91
C GLU A 423 20.73 -11.22 -5.32
N PHE A 424 19.96 -10.14 -5.33
CA PHE A 424 20.36 -8.89 -4.69
C PHE A 424 20.50 -9.01 -3.17
N ASN A 425 19.58 -9.68 -2.49
CA ASN A 425 19.66 -9.88 -1.04
C ASN A 425 20.88 -10.74 -0.66
N GLU A 426 21.21 -11.77 -1.46
CA GLU A 426 22.42 -12.56 -1.27
C GLU A 426 23.68 -11.72 -1.50
N TYR A 427 23.67 -10.89 -2.54
CA TYR A 427 24.78 -9.97 -2.79
C TYR A 427 24.98 -9.01 -1.62
N MET A 428 23.90 -8.36 -1.15
CA MET A 428 23.97 -7.45 0.00
C MET A 428 24.46 -8.12 1.27
N ARG A 429 24.00 -9.34 1.57
CA ARG A 429 24.47 -10.10 2.73
C ARG A 429 25.97 -10.40 2.68
N LYS A 430 26.52 -10.67 1.49
CA LYS A 430 27.96 -10.95 1.30
C LYS A 430 28.83 -9.70 1.34
N GLN A 431 28.40 -8.64 0.67
CA GLN A 431 29.20 -7.41 0.54
C GLN A 431 28.97 -6.44 1.69
N TYR A 432 27.72 -6.34 2.18
CA TYR A 432 27.30 -5.40 3.21
C TYR A 432 26.51 -6.11 4.33
N PRO A 433 27.14 -7.03 5.09
CA PRO A 433 26.45 -7.96 5.99
C PRO A 433 25.59 -7.29 7.07
N ASN A 434 25.90 -6.05 7.45
CA ASN A 434 25.18 -5.29 8.47
C ASN A 434 24.33 -4.14 7.88
N VAL A 435 24.05 -4.18 6.57
CA VAL A 435 23.11 -3.25 5.92
C VAL A 435 21.79 -3.97 5.66
N PHE A 436 20.75 -3.49 6.29
CA PHE A 436 19.37 -3.99 6.16
C PHE A 436 18.54 -3.01 5.37
N ILE A 437 17.57 -3.50 4.60
CA ILE A 437 16.70 -2.66 3.82
C ILE A 437 15.26 -3.07 4.11
N ILE A 438 14.45 -2.13 4.62
CA ILE A 438 13.01 -2.28 4.82
C ILE A 438 12.27 -1.77 3.58
N GLY A 439 11.13 -2.35 3.27
CA GLY A 439 10.33 -1.99 2.09
C GLY A 439 10.62 -2.84 0.86
N LYS A 440 11.38 -3.93 1.02
CA LYS A 440 11.60 -4.96 0.00
C LYS A 440 10.71 -6.18 0.19
N SER A 441 9.77 -6.11 1.12
CA SER A 441 9.03 -7.27 1.59
C SER A 441 8.44 -8.07 0.43
N LYS A 442 8.66 -9.36 0.43
CA LYS A 442 7.97 -10.34 -0.42
C LYS A 442 6.48 -10.45 -0.06
N LYS A 443 6.08 -9.86 1.05
CA LYS A 443 4.72 -9.92 1.61
C LYS A 443 3.83 -8.76 1.15
N GLY A 444 4.35 -7.87 0.27
CA GLY A 444 3.61 -6.71 -0.22
C GLY A 444 3.94 -5.41 0.52
N THR A 445 3.36 -4.29 0.05
CA THR A 445 3.68 -2.91 0.48
C THR A 445 2.63 -2.30 1.40
N THR A 446 1.84 -3.10 2.10
CA THR A 446 0.84 -2.61 3.05
C THR A 446 1.50 -2.00 4.29
N LEU A 447 0.78 -1.12 4.99
CA LEU A 447 1.23 -0.57 6.28
C LEU A 447 1.56 -1.68 7.28
N GLU A 448 0.73 -2.72 7.29
CA GLU A 448 0.87 -3.90 8.13
C GLU A 448 2.20 -4.62 7.88
N ASN A 449 2.48 -4.92 6.61
CA ASN A 449 3.72 -5.60 6.21
C ASN A 449 4.95 -4.73 6.48
N THR A 450 4.84 -3.41 6.34
CA THR A 450 5.92 -2.46 6.66
C THR A 450 6.31 -2.54 8.14
N VAL A 451 5.31 -2.54 9.04
CA VAL A 451 5.55 -2.64 10.50
C VAL A 451 6.07 -4.02 10.89
N LEU A 452 5.57 -5.08 10.25
CA LEU A 452 6.02 -6.45 10.48
C LEU A 452 7.49 -6.63 10.08
N GLU A 453 7.88 -6.16 8.90
CA GLU A 453 9.26 -6.22 8.41
C GLU A 453 10.21 -5.43 9.30
N ALA A 454 9.80 -4.24 9.75
CA ALA A 454 10.57 -3.45 10.72
C ALA A 454 10.82 -4.23 12.02
N LYS A 455 9.83 -4.95 12.52
CA LYS A 455 9.94 -5.80 13.71
C LYS A 455 10.87 -7.00 13.48
N GLU A 456 10.79 -7.65 12.32
CA GLU A 456 11.65 -8.79 11.96
C GLU A 456 13.12 -8.36 11.86
N ILE A 457 13.41 -7.25 11.18
CA ILE A 457 14.77 -6.70 11.07
C ILE A 457 15.30 -6.26 12.43
N ALA A 458 14.49 -5.63 13.27
CA ALA A 458 14.90 -5.27 14.62
C ALA A 458 15.33 -6.52 15.44
N LYS A 459 14.61 -7.63 15.33
CA LYS A 459 14.98 -8.89 15.98
C LYS A 459 16.31 -9.46 15.45
N GLU A 460 16.46 -9.48 14.12
CA GLU A 460 17.69 -9.97 13.47
C GLU A 460 18.94 -9.18 13.93
N ILE A 461 18.84 -7.85 13.97
CA ILE A 461 19.93 -6.99 14.47
C ILE A 461 20.25 -7.30 15.94
N LEU A 462 19.23 -7.45 16.80
CA LEU A 462 19.42 -7.75 18.21
C LEU A 462 20.05 -9.14 18.44
N GLU A 463 19.75 -10.12 17.60
CA GLU A 463 20.39 -11.44 17.62
C GLU A 463 21.87 -11.34 17.23
N ASN A 464 22.22 -10.51 16.26
CA ASN A 464 23.60 -10.28 15.83
C ASN A 464 24.44 -9.48 16.85
N ILE A 465 23.81 -8.71 17.74
CA ILE A 465 24.50 -7.92 18.79
C ILE A 465 24.73 -8.74 20.05
N ARG A 466 24.00 -9.83 20.26
CA ARG A 466 24.16 -10.72 21.44
C ARG A 466 25.48 -11.49 21.39
#